data_4c3e4e2376d837a8da776176829fb2ad
#
_entry.id   4c3e4e2376d837a8da776176829fb2ad
#
_cell.length_a   1.000
_cell.length_b   1.000
_cell.length_c   1.000
_cell.angle_alpha   90.00
_cell.angle_beta   90.00
_cell.angle_gamma   90.00
#
_symmetry.space_group_name_H-M   'P 1'
#
loop_
_entity.id
_entity.type
_entity.pdbx_description
1 polymer ?
#
loop_
_entity_poly.entity_id
_entity_poly.type
_entity_poly.pdbx_seq_one_letter_code
_entity_poly.pdbx_strand_id
1 'polypeptide(L)'
;SAASDVYKRQLNNLDINIDAYKSGEEFFLHNPNCQSIDSSAFFLDIQMGSMTGIDVAKKLRSSGYKGIIVFLTAFREYVFHGYEVRALNYLLKPVNENTLFLCLDEITKELSNNAYIYRNRQEIVSLPYSEILTFSSRLHYVDILTTNGKCYEQMATLSRIIEHLPGEFIRTHRSYIVNMAHIYRITSSSIELSNHLTIQIARSYYKDVINAFAKYTRRFDITGEF
;
A
#
# COMPACT_ATOMS: atom_id res chain seq x y z
N SER A 1 -22.70 14.99 13.46
CA SER A 1 -23.85 15.41 12.65
C SER A 1 -24.60 14.18 12.15
N ALA A 2 -25.94 14.27 11.93
CA ALA A 2 -26.78 13.15 11.52
C ALA A 2 -26.24 12.39 10.28
N ALA A 3 -25.56 13.04 9.35
CA ALA A 3 -24.88 12.40 8.22
C ALA A 3 -23.74 11.47 8.68
N SER A 4 -22.92 11.87 9.65
CA SER A 4 -21.84 11.05 10.20
C SER A 4 -22.34 9.75 10.85
N ASP A 5 -23.55 9.78 11.47
CA ASP A 5 -24.10 8.64 12.18
C ASP A 5 -24.78 7.63 11.25
N VAL A 6 -25.31 8.08 10.11
CA VAL A 6 -25.83 7.21 9.05
C VAL A 6 -24.67 6.48 8.38
N TYR A 7 -23.54 7.17 8.12
CA TYR A 7 -22.34 6.55 7.55
C TYR A 7 -21.74 5.50 8.48
N LYS A 8 -21.67 5.75 9.79
CA LYS A 8 -21.21 4.78 10.78
C LYS A 8 -22.05 3.51 10.81
N ARG A 9 -23.39 3.61 10.64
CA ARG A 9 -24.29 2.44 10.67
C ARG A 9 -24.16 1.54 9.45
N GLN A 10 -23.86 2.09 8.29
CA GLN A 10 -23.74 1.33 7.03
C GLN A 10 -22.33 0.77 6.81
N LEU A 11 -21.31 1.38 7.42
CA LEU A 11 -19.94 0.90 7.45
C LEU A 11 -19.71 -0.17 8.56
N ASN A 12 -20.69 -0.44 9.41
CA ASN A 12 -20.60 -1.42 10.52
C ASN A 12 -20.34 -2.87 10.09
N ASN A 13 -20.34 -3.17 8.78
CA ASN A 13 -19.87 -4.48 8.26
C ASN A 13 -18.38 -4.46 7.83
N LEU A 14 -17.73 -3.30 7.89
CA LEU A 14 -16.30 -3.11 7.69
C LEU A 14 -15.75 -2.50 8.99
N ASP A 15 -14.77 -3.12 9.62
CA ASP A 15 -14.03 -2.57 10.76
C ASP A 15 -13.23 -1.34 10.28
N ILE A 16 -13.88 -0.18 10.18
CA ILE A 16 -13.26 1.08 9.75
C ILE A 16 -13.07 1.97 10.98
N ASN A 17 -11.83 2.26 11.29
CA ASN A 17 -11.46 3.31 12.23
C ASN A 17 -11.35 4.65 11.49
N ILE A 18 -12.01 5.69 12.01
CA ILE A 18 -12.00 7.03 11.43
C ILE A 18 -11.44 8.01 12.45
N ASP A 19 -10.31 8.61 12.11
CA ASP A 19 -9.73 9.74 12.82
C ASP A 19 -10.04 11.03 12.06
N ALA A 20 -10.55 12.05 12.77
CA ALA A 20 -10.94 13.31 12.16
C ALA A 20 -10.12 14.47 12.75
N TYR A 21 -9.56 15.30 11.88
CA TYR A 21 -8.78 16.49 12.23
C TYR A 21 -9.43 17.72 11.61
N LYS A 22 -9.36 18.85 12.30
CA LYS A 22 -9.99 20.10 11.83
C LYS A 22 -9.17 20.82 10.76
N SER A 23 -7.87 20.55 10.71
CA SER A 23 -6.94 21.15 9.73
C SER A 23 -5.74 20.25 9.46
N GLY A 24 -4.99 20.55 8.39
CA GLY A 24 -3.73 19.89 8.07
C GLY A 24 -2.67 20.10 9.14
N GLU A 25 -2.62 21.30 9.75
CA GLU A 25 -1.69 21.61 10.83
C GLU A 25 -1.95 20.76 12.07
N GLU A 26 -3.22 20.61 12.46
CA GLU A 26 -3.61 19.75 13.58
C GLU A 26 -3.19 18.30 13.32
N PHE A 27 -3.44 17.79 12.10
CA PHE A 27 -3.01 16.46 11.72
C PHE A 27 -1.51 16.26 11.87
N PHE A 28 -0.67 17.17 11.32
CA PHE A 28 0.79 17.04 11.41
C PHE A 28 1.35 17.29 12.81
N LEU A 29 0.64 18.04 13.66
CA LEU A 29 1.01 18.20 15.07
C LEU A 29 0.88 16.88 15.83
N HIS A 30 -0.18 16.11 15.57
CA HIS A 30 -0.40 14.80 16.18
C HIS A 30 0.42 13.67 15.52
N ASN A 31 0.83 13.87 14.27
CA ASN A 31 1.58 12.90 13.48
C ASN A 31 2.90 13.48 12.96
N PRO A 32 3.86 13.84 13.85
CA PRO A 32 5.12 14.46 13.44
C PRO A 32 5.98 13.54 12.57
N ASN A 33 5.80 12.22 12.70
CA ASN A 33 6.53 11.20 11.96
C ASN A 33 5.65 10.62 10.84
N CYS A 34 5.49 11.38 9.74
CA CYS A 34 4.65 11.00 8.61
C CYS A 34 5.05 9.68 7.91
N GLN A 35 6.24 9.13 8.21
CA GLN A 35 6.71 7.86 7.64
C GLN A 35 6.02 6.63 8.24
N SER A 36 5.39 6.77 9.42
CA SER A 36 4.70 5.68 10.12
C SER A 36 3.17 5.82 10.10
N ILE A 37 2.62 6.57 9.14
CA ILE A 37 1.17 6.72 9.02
C ILE A 37 0.57 5.41 8.49
N ASP A 38 -0.20 4.74 9.34
CA ASP A 38 -0.88 3.46 9.07
C ASP A 38 -2.33 3.65 8.58
N SER A 39 -2.63 4.80 7.97
CA SER A 39 -3.95 5.06 7.42
C SER A 39 -4.06 4.51 6.01
N SER A 40 -5.14 3.75 5.73
CA SER A 40 -5.40 3.19 4.40
C SER A 40 -5.85 4.24 3.39
N ALA A 41 -6.58 5.26 3.83
CA ALA A 41 -7.07 6.35 2.98
C ALA A 41 -7.20 7.67 3.73
N PHE A 42 -6.94 8.78 3.03
CA PHE A 42 -7.20 10.14 3.48
C PHE A 42 -8.32 10.77 2.67
N PHE A 43 -9.29 11.33 3.37
CA PHE A 43 -10.29 12.25 2.80
C PHE A 43 -9.88 13.67 3.17
N LEU A 44 -9.46 14.46 2.19
CA LEU A 44 -8.93 15.80 2.39
C LEU A 44 -9.86 16.85 1.81
N ASP A 45 -10.40 17.71 2.65
CA ASP A 45 -11.04 18.93 2.17
C ASP A 45 -9.99 19.83 1.53
N ILE A 46 -10.23 20.30 0.31
CA ILE A 46 -9.30 21.21 -0.36
C ILE A 46 -9.22 22.54 0.37
N GLN A 47 -10.33 23.03 0.87
CA GLN A 47 -10.39 24.30 1.59
C GLN A 47 -10.37 24.09 3.11
N MET A 48 -9.19 24.10 3.68
CA MET A 48 -8.96 23.95 5.13
C MET A 48 -7.95 25.01 5.60
N GLY A 49 -8.42 26.05 6.28
CA GLY A 49 -7.54 27.00 6.98
C GLY A 49 -6.38 27.59 6.15
N SER A 50 -5.19 27.64 6.73
CA SER A 50 -3.97 28.16 6.08
C SER A 50 -3.26 27.10 5.22
N MET A 51 -3.39 25.82 5.56
CA MET A 51 -2.88 24.69 4.77
C MET A 51 -4.03 24.08 3.98
N THR A 52 -3.92 24.03 2.65
CA THR A 52 -4.94 23.40 1.80
C THR A 52 -4.83 21.87 1.84
N GLY A 53 -5.92 21.15 1.49
CA GLY A 53 -5.86 19.71 1.34
C GLY A 53 -4.85 19.24 0.31
N ILE A 54 -4.56 20.06 -0.71
CA ILE A 54 -3.53 19.79 -1.71
C ILE A 54 -2.12 19.85 -1.06
N ASP A 55 -1.88 20.85 -0.20
CA ASP A 55 -0.60 20.97 0.53
C ASP A 55 -0.39 19.79 1.48
N VAL A 56 -1.45 19.35 2.17
CA VAL A 56 -1.43 18.13 2.99
C VAL A 56 -1.06 16.92 2.14
N ALA A 57 -1.71 16.73 1.00
CA ALA A 57 -1.45 15.62 0.09
C ALA A 57 0.00 15.62 -0.43
N LYS A 58 0.52 16.78 -0.86
CA LYS A 58 1.91 16.94 -1.30
C LYS A 58 2.90 16.56 -0.19
N LYS A 59 2.63 17.02 1.04
CA LYS A 59 3.48 16.71 2.20
C LYS A 59 3.42 15.22 2.56
N LEU A 60 2.25 14.58 2.51
CA LEU A 60 2.10 13.14 2.68
C LEU A 60 2.92 12.37 1.63
N ARG A 61 2.79 12.72 0.34
CA ARG A 61 3.55 12.06 -0.75
C ARG A 61 5.06 12.24 -0.61
N SER A 62 5.52 13.44 -0.25
CA SER A 62 6.96 13.71 -0.03
C SER A 62 7.52 12.96 1.18
N SER A 63 6.67 12.62 2.16
CA SER A 63 7.03 11.77 3.32
C SER A 63 6.96 10.27 3.02
N GLY A 64 6.63 9.86 1.77
CA GLY A 64 6.60 8.46 1.36
C GLY A 64 5.24 7.77 1.52
N TYR A 65 4.18 8.47 1.91
CA TYR A 65 2.84 7.89 1.98
C TYR A 65 2.36 7.43 0.59
N LYS A 66 2.05 6.15 0.45
CA LYS A 66 1.59 5.52 -0.80
C LYS A 66 0.11 5.15 -0.80
N GLY A 67 -0.59 5.33 0.32
CA GLY A 67 -2.01 4.99 0.47
C GLY A 67 -2.93 5.92 -0.35
N ILE A 68 -4.20 5.72 -0.19
CA ILE A 68 -5.24 6.37 -1.00
C ILE A 68 -5.47 7.81 -0.52
N ILE A 69 -5.65 8.73 -1.47
CA ILE A 69 -6.07 10.11 -1.20
C ILE A 69 -7.33 10.38 -2.01
N VAL A 70 -8.36 10.90 -1.35
CA VAL A 70 -9.61 11.37 -1.93
C VAL A 70 -9.79 12.83 -1.53
N PHE A 71 -10.06 13.70 -2.49
CA PHE A 71 -10.36 15.09 -2.20
C PHE A 71 -11.85 15.36 -2.04
N LEU A 72 -12.18 16.24 -1.09
CA LEU A 72 -13.50 16.83 -0.92
C LEU A 72 -13.42 18.29 -1.36
N THR A 73 -14.30 18.76 -2.25
CA THR A 73 -14.26 20.14 -2.73
C THR A 73 -15.63 20.68 -3.10
N ALA A 74 -15.83 21.97 -2.94
CA ALA A 74 -17.00 22.66 -3.48
C ALA A 74 -16.81 23.13 -4.94
N PHE A 75 -15.59 23.06 -5.48
CA PHE A 75 -15.22 23.64 -6.77
C PHE A 75 -14.68 22.57 -7.74
N ARG A 76 -15.25 22.53 -8.95
CA ARG A 76 -14.87 21.58 -9.99
C ARG A 76 -13.49 21.83 -10.60
N GLU A 77 -13.00 23.05 -10.54
CA GLU A 77 -11.72 23.48 -11.12
C GLU A 77 -10.49 22.86 -10.47
N TYR A 78 -10.61 22.42 -9.19
CA TYR A 78 -9.49 21.77 -8.49
C TYR A 78 -9.20 20.32 -8.93
N VAL A 79 -10.06 19.73 -9.76
CA VAL A 79 -9.86 18.35 -10.27
C VAL A 79 -8.53 18.21 -11.03
N PHE A 80 -8.06 19.28 -11.69
CA PHE A 80 -6.80 19.27 -12.45
C PHE A 80 -5.53 19.23 -11.57
N HIS A 81 -5.59 19.69 -10.33
CA HIS A 81 -4.40 19.72 -9.43
C HIS A 81 -4.06 18.36 -8.79
N GLY A 82 -4.93 17.40 -8.88
CA GLY A 82 -4.72 16.11 -8.22
C GLY A 82 -3.86 15.11 -8.97
N TYR A 83 -3.55 15.37 -10.22
CA TYR A 83 -2.59 14.53 -10.97
C TYR A 83 -1.22 14.48 -10.30
N GLU A 84 -0.76 15.59 -9.70
CA GLU A 84 0.54 15.67 -9.03
C GLU A 84 0.64 14.77 -7.79
N VAL A 85 -0.48 14.53 -7.09
CA VAL A 85 -0.51 13.75 -5.84
C VAL A 85 -1.15 12.37 -6.01
N ARG A 86 -1.51 11.98 -7.23
CA ARG A 86 -2.16 10.71 -7.55
C ARG A 86 -3.35 10.43 -6.63
N ALA A 87 -4.28 11.39 -6.56
CA ALA A 87 -5.54 11.18 -5.85
C ALA A 87 -6.40 10.14 -6.59
N LEU A 88 -7.04 9.25 -5.81
CA LEU A 88 -7.94 8.23 -6.37
C LEU A 88 -9.22 8.88 -6.91
N ASN A 89 -9.80 9.81 -6.16
CA ASN A 89 -11.09 10.39 -6.52
C ASN A 89 -11.27 11.82 -5.98
N TYR A 90 -12.28 12.52 -6.51
CA TYR A 90 -12.76 13.85 -6.10
C TYR A 90 -14.25 13.80 -5.83
N LEU A 91 -14.66 14.14 -4.61
CA LEU A 91 -16.05 14.23 -4.22
C LEU A 91 -16.47 15.68 -4.12
N LEU A 92 -17.46 16.07 -4.94
CA LEU A 92 -18.04 17.42 -4.90
C LEU A 92 -18.99 17.56 -3.71
N LYS A 93 -18.85 18.63 -2.96
CA LYS A 93 -19.78 19.03 -1.91
C LYS A 93 -21.04 19.68 -2.50
N PRO A 94 -22.26 19.37 -2.01
CA PRO A 94 -22.55 18.41 -0.93
C PRO A 94 -22.37 16.96 -1.40
N VAL A 95 -21.63 16.16 -0.64
CA VAL A 95 -21.41 14.75 -0.97
C VAL A 95 -22.70 13.98 -0.74
N ASN A 96 -23.26 13.37 -1.77
CA ASN A 96 -24.41 12.49 -1.64
C ASN A 96 -23.97 11.04 -1.31
N GLU A 97 -24.89 10.28 -0.73
CA GLU A 97 -24.61 8.90 -0.29
C GLU A 97 -24.13 8.01 -1.44
N ASN A 98 -24.80 8.04 -2.59
CA ASN A 98 -24.45 7.19 -3.73
C ASN A 98 -23.01 7.44 -4.23
N THR A 99 -22.61 8.71 -4.34
CA THR A 99 -21.26 9.10 -4.76
C THR A 99 -20.21 8.63 -3.73
N LEU A 100 -20.53 8.76 -2.44
CA LEU A 100 -19.64 8.26 -1.38
C LEU A 100 -19.52 6.73 -1.42
N PHE A 101 -20.62 5.99 -1.61
CA PHE A 101 -20.57 4.53 -1.72
C PHE A 101 -19.75 4.06 -2.91
N LEU A 102 -19.90 4.69 -4.08
CA LEU A 102 -19.08 4.37 -5.25
C LEU A 102 -17.58 4.60 -4.96
N CYS A 103 -17.26 5.70 -4.30
CA CYS A 103 -15.87 6.00 -3.90
C CYS A 103 -15.34 4.99 -2.88
N LEU A 104 -16.13 4.59 -1.88
CA LEU A 104 -15.72 3.57 -0.90
C LEU A 104 -15.56 2.20 -1.54
N ASP A 105 -16.40 1.83 -2.51
CA ASP A 105 -16.26 0.60 -3.28
C ASP A 105 -14.96 0.61 -4.12
N GLU A 106 -14.63 1.75 -4.73
CA GLU A 106 -13.37 1.95 -5.45
C GLU A 106 -12.16 1.85 -4.51
N ILE A 107 -12.22 2.48 -3.33
CA ILE A 107 -11.20 2.36 -2.28
C ILE A 107 -11.04 0.90 -1.85
N THR A 108 -12.14 0.20 -1.60
CA THR A 108 -12.10 -1.21 -1.17
C THR A 108 -11.47 -2.11 -2.25
N LYS A 109 -11.80 -1.87 -3.52
CA LYS A 109 -11.16 -2.56 -4.64
C LYS A 109 -9.67 -2.28 -4.72
N GLU A 110 -9.26 -1.01 -4.59
CA GLU A 110 -7.86 -0.61 -4.61
C GLU A 110 -7.08 -1.22 -3.45
N LEU A 111 -7.64 -1.21 -2.23
CA LEU A 111 -7.05 -1.86 -1.06
C LEU A 111 -6.97 -3.38 -1.23
N SER A 112 -7.99 -4.01 -1.81
CA SER A 112 -8.00 -5.44 -2.07
C SER A 112 -6.98 -5.83 -3.15
N ASN A 113 -6.80 -4.98 -4.17
CA ASN A 113 -5.77 -5.16 -5.20
C ASN A 113 -4.35 -4.96 -4.65
N ASN A 114 -4.20 -4.24 -3.53
CA ASN A 114 -2.92 -3.97 -2.87
C ASN A 114 -2.63 -4.91 -1.69
N ALA A 115 -3.41 -5.97 -1.51
CA ALA A 115 -3.24 -6.92 -0.41
C ALA A 115 -3.23 -8.38 -0.91
N TYR A 116 -2.40 -9.18 -0.27
CA TYR A 116 -2.43 -10.62 -0.38
C TYR A 116 -3.48 -11.19 0.58
N ILE A 117 -4.55 -11.77 0.03
CA ILE A 117 -5.64 -12.32 0.83
C ILE A 117 -5.63 -13.85 0.68
N TYR A 118 -5.62 -14.55 1.81
CA TYR A 118 -5.79 -16.00 1.82
C TYR A 118 -6.68 -16.43 2.98
N ARG A 119 -7.26 -17.62 2.82
CA ARG A 119 -8.10 -18.25 3.83
C ARG A 119 -7.47 -19.53 4.33
N ASN A 120 -7.36 -19.68 5.63
CA ASN A 120 -7.12 -20.95 6.29
C ASN A 120 -8.43 -21.48 6.92
N ARG A 121 -8.35 -22.55 7.72
CA ARG A 121 -9.56 -23.18 8.32
C ARG A 121 -10.24 -22.31 9.37
N GLN A 122 -9.56 -21.35 9.97
CA GLN A 122 -10.00 -20.59 11.14
C GLN A 122 -10.26 -19.12 10.83
N GLU A 123 -9.57 -18.55 9.83
CA GLU A 123 -9.56 -17.12 9.58
C GLU A 123 -9.35 -16.76 8.10
N ILE A 124 -9.69 -15.54 7.76
CA ILE A 124 -9.28 -14.88 6.52
C ILE A 124 -8.19 -13.88 6.89
N VAL A 125 -7.02 -14.00 6.25
CA VAL A 125 -5.88 -13.11 6.48
C VAL A 125 -5.73 -12.20 5.29
N SER A 126 -5.63 -10.90 5.54
CA SER A 126 -5.35 -9.87 4.54
C SER A 126 -4.05 -9.17 4.91
N LEU A 127 -3.04 -9.23 4.05
CA LEU A 127 -1.71 -8.66 4.25
C LEU A 127 -1.43 -7.66 3.14
N PRO A 128 -1.28 -6.37 3.42
CA PRO A 128 -0.85 -5.40 2.42
C PRO A 128 0.45 -5.86 1.73
N TYR A 129 0.51 -5.79 0.41
CA TYR A 129 1.72 -6.19 -0.31
C TYR A 129 2.95 -5.40 0.14
N SER A 130 2.77 -4.13 0.53
CA SER A 130 3.83 -3.28 1.06
C SER A 130 4.42 -3.77 2.39
N GLU A 131 3.70 -4.60 3.14
CA GLU A 131 4.20 -5.17 4.39
C GLU A 131 4.88 -6.53 4.20
N ILE A 132 4.69 -7.20 3.07
CA ILE A 132 5.25 -8.53 2.84
C ILE A 132 6.69 -8.40 2.35
N LEU A 133 7.61 -9.02 3.08
CA LEU A 133 9.02 -9.13 2.71
C LEU A 133 9.27 -10.33 1.79
N THR A 134 8.83 -11.52 2.21
CA THR A 134 9.10 -12.76 1.49
C THR A 134 8.00 -13.79 1.69
N PHE A 135 7.91 -14.72 0.72
CA PHE A 135 7.27 -16.01 0.86
C PHE A 135 8.35 -17.09 0.81
N SER A 136 8.36 -18.00 1.78
CA SER A 136 9.31 -19.11 1.83
C SER A 136 8.61 -20.46 1.97
N SER A 137 9.01 -21.45 1.17
CA SER A 137 8.39 -22.78 1.23
C SER A 137 9.00 -23.62 2.34
N ARG A 138 8.13 -24.27 3.11
CA ARG A 138 8.46 -25.22 4.17
C ARG A 138 7.53 -26.44 4.10
N LEU A 139 8.01 -27.52 3.51
CA LEU A 139 7.21 -28.72 3.26
C LEU A 139 5.93 -28.41 2.43
N HIS A 140 4.76 -28.56 3.04
CA HIS A 140 3.45 -28.29 2.42
C HIS A 140 2.92 -26.89 2.68
N TYR A 141 3.69 -26.06 3.39
CA TYR A 141 3.31 -24.72 3.80
C TYR A 141 4.21 -23.67 3.16
N VAL A 142 3.71 -22.48 3.09
CA VAL A 142 4.44 -21.27 2.74
C VAL A 142 4.36 -20.33 3.92
N ASP A 143 5.52 -19.94 4.42
CA ASP A 143 5.67 -18.94 5.46
C ASP A 143 5.74 -17.56 4.80
N ILE A 144 4.96 -16.60 5.29
CA ILE A 144 4.87 -15.23 4.80
C ILE A 144 5.45 -14.33 5.88
N LEU A 145 6.63 -13.78 5.62
CA LEU A 145 7.30 -12.85 6.55
C LEU A 145 6.94 -11.42 6.22
N THR A 146 6.56 -10.65 7.23
CA THR A 146 6.17 -9.25 7.11
C THR A 146 7.19 -8.30 7.75
N THR A 147 7.11 -7.01 7.42
CA THR A 147 8.03 -5.95 7.88
C THR A 147 8.03 -5.76 9.39
N ASN A 148 6.90 -6.03 10.06
CA ASN A 148 6.79 -6.00 11.52
C ASN A 148 7.32 -7.26 12.23
N GLY A 149 7.95 -8.18 11.46
CA GLY A 149 8.55 -9.42 11.97
C GLY A 149 7.56 -10.56 12.22
N LYS A 150 6.25 -10.36 11.97
CA LYS A 150 5.28 -11.45 12.04
C LYS A 150 5.46 -12.42 10.89
N CYS A 151 5.25 -13.69 11.18
CA CYS A 151 5.27 -14.78 10.20
C CYS A 151 3.88 -15.43 10.17
N TYR A 152 3.28 -15.48 8.98
CA TYR A 152 2.00 -16.13 8.74
C TYR A 152 2.23 -17.40 7.94
N GLU A 153 1.36 -18.38 8.11
CA GLU A 153 1.49 -19.69 7.46
C GLU A 153 0.26 -19.97 6.58
N GLN A 154 0.52 -20.43 5.37
CA GLN A 154 -0.52 -20.83 4.42
C GLN A 154 -0.20 -22.19 3.81
N MET A 155 -1.17 -23.11 3.74
CA MET A 155 -1.06 -24.35 2.99
C MET A 155 -1.16 -24.07 1.48
N ALA A 156 -0.01 -23.94 0.82
CA ALA A 156 0.08 -23.60 -0.60
C ALA A 156 1.45 -23.99 -1.17
N THR A 157 1.64 -23.74 -2.48
CA THR A 157 2.95 -23.81 -3.14
C THR A 157 3.34 -22.44 -3.68
N LEU A 158 4.66 -22.15 -3.68
CA LEU A 158 5.16 -20.88 -4.23
C LEU A 158 4.80 -20.68 -5.72
N SER A 159 4.71 -21.77 -6.48
CA SER A 159 4.34 -21.70 -7.90
C SER A 159 2.92 -21.19 -8.10
N ARG A 160 1.99 -21.60 -7.21
CA ARG A 160 0.61 -21.10 -7.26
C ARG A 160 0.50 -19.67 -6.73
N ILE A 161 1.26 -19.33 -5.69
CA ILE A 161 1.26 -17.99 -5.10
C ILE A 161 1.75 -16.94 -6.10
N ILE A 162 2.88 -17.19 -6.78
CA ILE A 162 3.51 -16.21 -7.69
C ILE A 162 2.60 -15.82 -8.87
N GLU A 163 1.70 -16.70 -9.30
CA GLU A 163 0.75 -16.44 -10.39
C GLU A 163 -0.26 -15.33 -10.08
N HIS A 164 -0.49 -15.08 -8.78
CA HIS A 164 -1.46 -14.09 -8.29
C HIS A 164 -0.81 -12.87 -7.64
N LEU A 165 0.52 -12.85 -7.54
CA LEU A 165 1.25 -11.72 -6.97
C LEU A 165 1.47 -10.62 -8.02
N PRO A 166 1.46 -9.34 -7.61
CA PRO A 166 1.82 -8.24 -8.49
C PRO A 166 3.29 -8.32 -8.91
N GLY A 167 3.64 -7.61 -9.99
CA GLY A 167 4.95 -7.67 -10.63
C GLY A 167 6.13 -7.13 -9.80
N GLU A 168 5.89 -6.69 -8.57
CA GLU A 168 6.92 -6.32 -7.59
C GLU A 168 7.47 -7.53 -6.82
N PHE A 169 6.88 -8.71 -6.98
CA PHE A 169 7.37 -9.96 -6.39
C PHE A 169 8.14 -10.77 -7.42
N ILE A 170 9.30 -11.26 -7.02
CA ILE A 170 10.18 -12.07 -7.87
C ILE A 170 10.62 -13.37 -7.21
N ARG A 171 10.62 -14.45 -7.96
CA ARG A 171 11.15 -15.72 -7.48
C ARG A 171 12.68 -15.73 -7.57
N THR A 172 13.35 -15.95 -6.43
CA THR A 172 14.82 -15.92 -6.34
C THR A 172 15.42 -17.31 -6.17
N HIS A 173 14.58 -18.24 -5.73
CA HIS A 173 14.97 -19.63 -5.46
C HIS A 173 13.76 -20.56 -5.60
N ARG A 174 13.98 -21.87 -5.70
CA ARG A 174 12.85 -22.83 -5.64
C ARG A 174 12.00 -22.68 -4.37
N SER A 175 12.60 -22.15 -3.29
CA SER A 175 11.99 -22.01 -1.97
C SER A 175 11.72 -20.57 -1.56
N TYR A 176 11.98 -19.56 -2.40
CA TYR A 176 11.80 -18.16 -2.03
C TYR A 176 11.18 -17.30 -3.15
N ILE A 177 10.23 -16.44 -2.75
CA ILE A 177 9.76 -15.28 -3.48
C ILE A 177 10.06 -14.05 -2.62
N VAL A 178 10.55 -12.98 -3.22
CA VAL A 178 10.97 -11.76 -2.54
C VAL A 178 10.19 -10.57 -3.10
N ASN A 179 9.80 -9.66 -2.24
CA ASN A 179 9.25 -8.36 -2.64
C ASN A 179 10.39 -7.39 -2.98
N MET A 180 10.45 -6.93 -4.23
CA MET A 180 11.50 -6.03 -4.71
C MET A 180 11.47 -4.65 -4.04
N ALA A 181 10.33 -4.23 -3.50
CA ALA A 181 10.22 -2.97 -2.75
C ALA A 181 11.07 -2.96 -1.46
N HIS A 182 11.40 -4.12 -0.94
CA HIS A 182 12.18 -4.29 0.29
C HIS A 182 13.62 -4.75 0.05
N ILE A 183 14.09 -4.76 -1.18
CA ILE A 183 15.47 -5.09 -1.49
C ILE A 183 16.38 -3.93 -1.10
N TYR A 184 17.30 -4.18 -0.18
CA TYR A 184 18.35 -3.24 0.20
C TYR A 184 19.57 -3.38 -0.70
N ARG A 185 20.01 -4.63 -0.98
CA ARG A 185 21.21 -4.91 -1.79
C ARG A 185 21.09 -6.26 -2.50
N ILE A 186 21.61 -6.34 -3.72
CA ILE A 186 21.73 -7.58 -4.49
C ILE A 186 23.22 -7.86 -4.73
N THR A 187 23.63 -9.10 -4.50
CA THR A 187 24.95 -9.64 -4.85
C THR A 187 24.80 -10.73 -5.93
N SER A 188 25.90 -11.32 -6.37
CA SER A 188 25.87 -12.43 -7.34
C SER A 188 25.16 -13.70 -6.85
N SER A 189 24.95 -13.85 -5.54
CA SER A 189 24.41 -15.08 -4.93
C SER A 189 23.32 -14.86 -3.91
N SER A 190 23.04 -13.59 -3.52
CA SER A 190 22.08 -13.29 -2.46
C SER A 190 21.44 -11.92 -2.60
N ILE A 191 20.30 -11.77 -1.93
CA ILE A 191 19.58 -10.51 -1.72
C ILE A 191 19.56 -10.24 -0.23
N GLU A 192 19.93 -9.04 0.16
CA GLU A 192 19.72 -8.51 1.49
C GLU A 192 18.47 -7.63 1.49
N LEU A 193 17.54 -7.87 2.39
CA LEU A 193 16.31 -7.11 2.56
C LEU A 193 16.49 -5.96 3.56
N SER A 194 15.53 -5.05 3.61
CA SER A 194 15.51 -3.88 4.50
C SER A 194 15.57 -4.23 5.99
N ASN A 195 15.17 -5.43 6.38
CA ASN A 195 15.28 -5.96 7.74
C ASN A 195 16.58 -6.77 7.97
N HIS A 196 17.57 -6.64 7.08
CA HIS A 196 18.86 -7.36 7.08
C HIS A 196 18.77 -8.89 6.88
N LEU A 197 17.59 -9.43 6.56
CA LEU A 197 17.48 -10.83 6.18
C LEU A 197 18.16 -11.07 4.83
N THR A 198 19.00 -12.09 4.77
CA THR A 198 19.69 -12.48 3.54
C THR A 198 19.02 -13.71 2.90
N ILE A 199 18.58 -13.57 1.67
CA ILE A 199 17.93 -14.61 0.86
C ILE A 199 18.87 -15.05 -0.26
N GLN A 200 19.04 -16.34 -0.44
CA GLN A 200 19.87 -16.91 -1.51
C GLN A 200 19.19 -16.75 -2.87
N ILE A 201 20.02 -16.46 -3.90
CA ILE A 201 19.62 -16.52 -5.29
C ILE A 201 20.19 -17.79 -5.92
N ALA A 202 19.34 -18.66 -6.44
CA ALA A 202 19.83 -19.78 -7.23
C ALA A 202 20.32 -19.31 -8.60
N ARG A 203 21.38 -19.93 -9.11
CA ARG A 203 22.02 -19.54 -10.39
C ARG A 203 21.03 -19.43 -11.54
N SER A 204 20.04 -20.32 -11.60
CA SER A 204 18.99 -20.31 -12.62
C SER A 204 18.05 -19.11 -12.57
N TYR A 205 17.91 -18.46 -11.42
CA TYR A 205 17.05 -17.28 -11.23
C TYR A 205 17.80 -15.94 -11.32
N TYR A 206 19.12 -15.94 -11.25
CA TYR A 206 19.92 -14.72 -11.12
C TYR A 206 19.64 -13.70 -12.25
N LYS A 207 19.65 -14.17 -13.50
CA LYS A 207 19.42 -13.30 -14.65
C LYS A 207 18.03 -12.65 -14.63
N ASP A 208 17.01 -13.43 -14.25
CA ASP A 208 15.63 -12.95 -14.17
C ASP A 208 15.47 -11.94 -13.03
N VAL A 209 16.12 -12.19 -11.88
CA VAL A 209 16.13 -11.28 -10.72
C VAL A 209 16.73 -9.94 -11.10
N ILE A 210 17.91 -9.91 -11.73
CA ILE A 210 18.57 -8.66 -12.14
C ILE A 210 17.71 -7.90 -13.15
N ASN A 211 17.19 -8.57 -14.18
CA ASN A 211 16.34 -7.94 -15.18
C ASN A 211 15.04 -7.37 -14.58
N ALA A 212 14.39 -8.12 -13.72
CA ALA A 212 13.16 -7.68 -13.06
C ALA A 212 13.43 -6.48 -12.15
N PHE A 213 14.50 -6.53 -11.35
CA PHE A 213 14.86 -5.45 -10.44
C PHE A 213 15.26 -4.16 -11.20
N ALA A 214 16.05 -4.28 -12.27
CA ALA A 214 16.38 -3.14 -13.12
C ALA A 214 15.12 -2.51 -13.76
N LYS A 215 14.14 -3.33 -14.18
CA LYS A 215 12.85 -2.83 -14.68
C LYS A 215 12.02 -2.18 -13.56
N TYR A 216 12.07 -2.72 -12.36
CA TYR A 216 11.36 -2.19 -11.21
C TYR A 216 11.91 -0.83 -10.80
N THR A 217 13.24 -0.66 -10.72
CA THR A 217 13.90 0.58 -10.30
C THR A 217 13.75 1.71 -11.32
N ARG A 218 13.68 1.43 -12.63
CA ARG A 218 13.41 2.45 -13.67
C ARG A 218 12.08 3.19 -13.48
N ARG A 219 11.15 2.65 -12.72
CA ARG A 219 9.88 3.34 -12.37
C ARG A 219 10.07 4.50 -11.39
N PHE A 220 11.23 4.62 -10.77
CA PHE A 220 11.53 5.60 -9.72
C PHE A 220 12.50 6.69 -10.15
N ASP A 221 12.77 6.86 -11.48
CA ASP A 221 13.70 7.87 -12.03
C ASP A 221 15.01 7.97 -11.22
N ILE A 222 15.67 6.82 -11.00
CA ILE A 222 16.98 6.82 -10.36
C ILE A 222 18.00 7.28 -11.42
N THR A 223 18.40 8.56 -11.35
CA THR A 223 19.53 9.13 -12.10
C THR A 223 20.82 8.54 -11.53
N GLY A 224 21.28 7.45 -12.10
CA GLY A 224 22.56 6.81 -11.82
C GLY A 224 22.88 5.87 -12.97
N GLU A 225 24.01 6.10 -13.62
CA GLU A 225 24.57 5.19 -14.60
C GLU A 225 24.90 3.84 -13.94
N PHE A 226 24.38 2.73 -14.50
CA PHE A 226 24.81 1.37 -14.21
C PHE A 226 25.69 0.84 -15.30
#